data_eade2afc44204914410576264d566393
#
_entry.id   eade2afc44204914410576264d566393
#
_cell.length_a   1.000
_cell.length_b   1.000
_cell.length_c   1.000
_cell.angle_alpha   90.00
_cell.angle_beta   90.00
_cell.angle_gamma   90.00
#
_symmetry.space_group_name_H-M   'P 1'
#
loop_
_entity.id
_entity.type
_entity.pdbx_description
1 polymer ?
#
loop_
_entity_poly.entity_id
_entity_poly.type
_entity_poly.pdbx_seq_one_letter_code
_entity_poly.pdbx_strand_id
1 'polypeptide(L)'
;EDGIQAETTLTLFDTTGTITSGGGSSASLAGDTSAKGIKAGTDITVRSGSYTLDCADDGIHANGNVTVSGGTFTITTGDDGVHADEAVTITDGTLEISQCYEGIEGQTIDISGGTIDIVSSDDGLNAAGGTDQSGFGGRGPDSSDCGITISGGTIRIDASGDGIDSNGDLNVSGGEIYVSGPMSDGDSALDYDSTATVTGGTVVAAGYSGMAQNFGSDSTQGSILLTCQSASTETIRVTDASGNVLAEFTPAKAYTCVVVSIPALAQ
;
A
#
# COMPACT_ATOMS: atom_id res chain seq x y z
N GLU A 1 -20.86 -10.15 -11.34
CA GLU A 1 -20.71 -9.13 -12.41
C GLU A 1 -20.05 -7.88 -11.81
N ASP A 2 -19.26 -7.18 -12.63
CA ASP A 2 -18.59 -5.95 -12.27
C ASP A 2 -19.59 -4.80 -12.07
N GLY A 3 -19.25 -3.83 -11.23
CA GLY A 3 -20.12 -2.68 -10.94
C GLY A 3 -20.13 -1.66 -12.08
N ILE A 4 -18.96 -1.14 -12.44
CA ILE A 4 -18.72 -0.28 -13.61
C ILE A 4 -17.64 -0.94 -14.43
N GLN A 5 -17.91 -1.15 -15.72
CA GLN A 5 -16.95 -1.77 -16.62
C GLN A 5 -16.78 -0.97 -17.92
N ALA A 6 -15.53 -0.82 -18.36
CA ALA A 6 -15.16 -0.31 -19.66
C ALA A 6 -14.30 -1.34 -20.40
N GLU A 7 -14.52 -1.50 -21.71
CA GLU A 7 -13.74 -2.42 -22.57
C GLU A 7 -12.29 -1.96 -22.76
N THR A 8 -12.04 -0.66 -22.66
CA THR A 8 -10.73 -0.05 -22.85
C THR A 8 -10.42 0.88 -21.67
N THR A 9 -10.63 2.17 -21.82
CA THR A 9 -10.29 3.18 -20.82
C THR A 9 -11.53 3.71 -20.10
N LEU A 10 -11.39 4.02 -18.82
CA LEU A 10 -12.41 4.63 -17.99
C LEU A 10 -11.87 5.92 -17.35
N THR A 11 -12.64 6.99 -17.45
CA THR A 11 -12.33 8.23 -16.71
C THR A 11 -13.50 8.59 -15.80
N LEU A 12 -13.20 8.79 -14.51
CA LEU A 12 -14.16 9.19 -13.49
C LEU A 12 -13.90 10.64 -13.07
N PHE A 13 -14.92 11.49 -13.10
CA PHE A 13 -14.84 12.87 -12.65
C PHE A 13 -16.22 13.39 -12.24
N ASP A 14 -16.29 14.17 -11.17
CA ASP A 14 -17.47 14.86 -10.67
C ASP A 14 -18.71 13.96 -10.51
N THR A 15 -18.49 12.68 -10.19
CA THR A 15 -19.53 11.68 -9.99
C THR A 15 -19.50 11.14 -8.58
N THR A 16 -20.64 10.60 -8.11
CA THR A 16 -20.78 9.90 -6.84
C THR A 16 -21.48 8.58 -7.07
N GLY A 17 -21.04 7.54 -6.38
CA GLY A 17 -21.63 6.22 -6.54
C GLY A 17 -21.43 5.34 -5.31
N THR A 18 -22.40 4.45 -5.11
CA THR A 18 -22.26 3.29 -4.25
C THR A 18 -22.37 2.05 -5.11
N ILE A 19 -21.37 1.20 -5.05
CA ILE A 19 -21.26 -0.01 -5.87
C ILE A 19 -21.15 -1.20 -4.94
N THR A 20 -22.00 -2.20 -5.17
CA THR A 20 -21.85 -3.53 -4.55
C THR A 20 -21.77 -4.55 -5.68
N SER A 21 -20.65 -5.23 -5.80
CA SER A 21 -20.41 -6.24 -6.84
C SER A 21 -20.20 -7.63 -6.25
N GLY A 22 -20.64 -8.66 -6.93
CA GLY A 22 -20.48 -10.04 -6.52
C GLY A 22 -21.18 -10.44 -5.21
N GLY A 23 -21.95 -9.53 -4.60
CA GLY A 23 -22.60 -9.73 -3.29
C GLY A 23 -21.82 -9.12 -2.12
N GLY A 24 -20.81 -8.29 -2.41
CA GLY A 24 -19.97 -7.59 -1.42
C GLY A 24 -18.75 -8.39 -0.97
N SER A 25 -17.86 -7.73 -0.26
CA SER A 25 -16.53 -8.20 0.18
C SER A 25 -16.51 -9.50 0.97
N SER A 26 -17.63 -9.87 1.61
CA SER A 26 -17.75 -11.13 2.35
C SER A 26 -18.26 -12.30 1.50
N ALA A 27 -18.59 -12.07 0.23
CA ALA A 27 -19.13 -13.10 -0.65
C ALA A 27 -18.00 -13.92 -1.27
N SER A 28 -18.21 -15.23 -1.37
CA SER A 28 -17.28 -16.13 -2.08
C SER A 28 -17.69 -16.22 -3.55
N LEU A 29 -16.77 -15.94 -4.44
CA LEU A 29 -16.95 -16.09 -5.87
C LEU A 29 -16.74 -17.56 -6.30
N ALA A 30 -17.46 -17.98 -7.34
CA ALA A 30 -17.33 -19.31 -7.91
C ALA A 30 -16.43 -19.27 -9.16
N GLY A 31 -15.30 -19.96 -9.14
CA GLY A 31 -14.38 -20.05 -10.28
C GLY A 31 -13.87 -18.68 -10.75
N ASP A 32 -13.72 -18.51 -12.05
CA ASP A 32 -13.16 -17.29 -12.67
C ASP A 32 -14.21 -16.17 -12.83
N THR A 33 -15.08 -15.97 -11.85
CA THR A 33 -16.14 -14.96 -11.91
C THR A 33 -15.57 -13.59 -11.54
N SER A 34 -15.54 -12.65 -12.48
CA SER A 34 -15.22 -11.25 -12.19
C SER A 34 -16.37 -10.55 -11.46
N ALA A 35 -16.04 -9.85 -10.39
CA ALA A 35 -16.99 -9.08 -9.57
C ALA A 35 -16.33 -7.83 -8.98
N LYS A 36 -15.55 -7.15 -9.81
CA LYS A 36 -14.81 -5.95 -9.48
C LYS A 36 -15.75 -4.73 -9.32
N GLY A 37 -15.38 -3.78 -8.50
CA GLY A 37 -16.17 -2.56 -8.33
C GLY A 37 -16.12 -1.68 -9.57
N ILE A 38 -14.93 -1.27 -9.94
CA ILE A 38 -14.64 -0.43 -11.11
C ILE A 38 -13.56 -1.12 -11.94
N LYS A 39 -13.88 -1.44 -13.20
CA LYS A 39 -12.99 -2.20 -14.09
C LYS A 39 -12.76 -1.53 -15.43
N ALA A 40 -11.53 -1.58 -15.93
CA ALA A 40 -11.22 -1.22 -17.32
C ALA A 40 -10.28 -2.25 -17.96
N GLY A 41 -10.52 -2.51 -19.25
CA GLY A 41 -9.67 -3.42 -20.05
C GLY A 41 -8.31 -2.84 -20.41
N THR A 42 -8.06 -1.56 -20.13
CA THR A 42 -6.76 -0.90 -20.31
C THR A 42 -6.48 0.01 -19.12
N ASP A 43 -6.93 1.25 -19.10
CA ASP A 43 -6.56 2.23 -18.09
C ASP A 43 -7.75 2.81 -17.34
N ILE A 44 -7.56 3.11 -16.08
CA ILE A 44 -8.49 3.89 -15.25
C ILE A 44 -7.83 5.22 -14.85
N THR A 45 -8.55 6.32 -15.06
CA THR A 45 -8.17 7.64 -14.56
C THR A 45 -9.26 8.19 -13.68
N VAL A 46 -8.93 8.46 -12.41
CA VAL A 46 -9.83 9.14 -11.46
C VAL A 46 -9.32 10.54 -11.22
N ARG A 47 -10.18 11.55 -11.50
CA ARG A 47 -9.86 12.97 -11.31
C ARG A 47 -10.59 13.58 -10.11
N SER A 48 -11.79 13.10 -9.84
CA SER A 48 -12.64 13.59 -8.73
C SER A 48 -13.84 12.66 -8.56
N GLY A 49 -14.65 12.95 -7.54
CA GLY A 49 -15.87 12.20 -7.24
C GLY A 49 -15.83 11.57 -5.85
N SER A 50 -16.89 10.84 -5.50
CA SER A 50 -16.96 10.14 -4.22
C SER A 50 -17.61 8.77 -4.42
N TYR A 51 -16.92 7.72 -4.00
CA TYR A 51 -17.34 6.35 -4.25
C TYR A 51 -17.27 5.51 -2.98
N THR A 52 -18.29 4.70 -2.79
CA THR A 52 -18.30 3.64 -1.77
C THR A 52 -18.37 2.31 -2.52
N LEU A 53 -17.37 1.47 -2.35
CA LEU A 53 -17.23 0.19 -3.01
C LEU A 53 -17.29 -0.93 -1.98
N ASP A 54 -18.16 -1.92 -2.23
CA ASP A 54 -18.26 -3.17 -1.46
C ASP A 54 -18.27 -4.33 -2.47
N CYS A 55 -17.12 -4.94 -2.69
CA CYS A 55 -16.86 -5.82 -3.84
C CYS A 55 -16.35 -7.18 -3.38
N ALA A 56 -16.82 -8.25 -4.04
CA ALA A 56 -16.35 -9.61 -3.74
C ALA A 56 -14.97 -9.93 -4.41
N ASP A 57 -14.52 -9.09 -5.29
CA ASP A 57 -13.26 -9.07 -6.04
C ASP A 57 -12.65 -7.67 -5.82
N ASP A 58 -11.76 -7.18 -6.67
CA ASP A 58 -11.09 -5.89 -6.49
C ASP A 58 -12.05 -4.69 -6.41
N GLY A 59 -11.62 -3.67 -5.69
CA GLY A 59 -12.31 -2.38 -5.68
C GLY A 59 -12.17 -1.64 -7.00
N ILE A 60 -10.93 -1.40 -7.43
CA ILE A 60 -10.57 -0.75 -8.70
C ILE A 60 -9.56 -1.62 -9.42
N HIS A 61 -9.84 -2.02 -10.66
CA HIS A 61 -8.99 -2.90 -11.44
C HIS A 61 -8.77 -2.43 -12.88
N ALA A 62 -7.54 -2.33 -13.31
CA ALA A 62 -7.17 -2.06 -14.71
C ALA A 62 -6.14 -3.06 -15.22
N ASN A 63 -6.36 -3.60 -16.43
CA ASN A 63 -5.36 -4.46 -17.09
C ASN A 63 -4.15 -3.67 -17.65
N GLY A 64 -4.09 -2.38 -17.46
CA GLY A 64 -2.98 -1.48 -17.73
C GLY A 64 -2.71 -0.65 -16.50
N ASN A 65 -3.04 0.64 -16.54
CA ASN A 65 -2.68 1.59 -15.49
C ASN A 65 -3.88 2.11 -14.70
N VAL A 66 -3.69 2.35 -13.40
CA VAL A 66 -4.62 3.10 -12.56
C VAL A 66 -3.97 4.43 -12.17
N THR A 67 -4.63 5.55 -12.49
CA THR A 67 -4.19 6.89 -12.08
C THR A 67 -5.25 7.55 -11.22
N VAL A 68 -4.91 7.92 -9.99
CA VAL A 68 -5.78 8.67 -9.06
C VAL A 68 -5.17 10.05 -8.83
N SER A 69 -5.88 11.09 -9.28
CA SER A 69 -5.47 12.49 -9.12
C SER A 69 -6.47 13.31 -8.31
N GLY A 70 -7.40 12.64 -7.62
CA GLY A 70 -8.39 13.24 -6.74
C GLY A 70 -9.55 12.27 -6.49
N GLY A 71 -10.54 12.75 -5.74
CA GLY A 71 -11.71 11.96 -5.35
C GLY A 71 -11.58 11.34 -3.96
N THR A 72 -12.67 10.75 -3.49
CA THR A 72 -12.76 10.08 -2.18
C THR A 72 -13.33 8.69 -2.37
N PHE A 73 -12.63 7.69 -1.89
CA PHE A 73 -13.01 6.30 -1.96
C PHE A 73 -13.09 5.69 -0.57
N THR A 74 -14.19 5.00 -0.29
CA THR A 74 -14.32 4.08 0.84
C THR A 74 -14.49 2.69 0.25
N ILE A 75 -13.51 1.83 0.47
CA ILE A 75 -13.39 0.54 -0.22
C ILE A 75 -13.37 -0.60 0.80
N THR A 76 -14.18 -1.63 0.49
CA THR A 76 -14.17 -2.93 1.17
C THR A 76 -14.21 -4.00 0.09
N THR A 77 -13.26 -4.90 0.08
CA THR A 77 -13.13 -5.89 -0.99
C THR A 77 -12.84 -7.29 -0.44
N GLY A 78 -13.12 -8.28 -1.27
CA GLY A 78 -12.72 -9.68 -1.02
C GLY A 78 -11.34 -10.00 -1.58
N ASP A 79 -10.85 -9.17 -2.50
CA ASP A 79 -9.51 -9.21 -3.11
C ASP A 79 -8.85 -7.83 -2.96
N ASP A 80 -8.22 -7.25 -3.97
CA ASP A 80 -7.41 -6.06 -3.80
C ASP A 80 -8.23 -4.75 -3.73
N GLY A 81 -7.71 -3.80 -2.97
CA GLY A 81 -8.30 -2.47 -2.91
C GLY A 81 -8.19 -1.74 -4.25
N VAL A 82 -6.97 -1.66 -4.79
CA VAL A 82 -6.63 -1.10 -6.10
C VAL A 82 -5.60 -1.99 -6.78
N HIS A 83 -5.95 -2.52 -7.95
CA HIS A 83 -5.07 -3.36 -8.76
C HIS A 83 -4.80 -2.77 -10.15
N ALA A 84 -3.57 -2.83 -10.61
CA ALA A 84 -3.17 -2.53 -11.99
C ALA A 84 -2.14 -3.56 -12.48
N ASP A 85 -2.37 -4.17 -13.64
CA ASP A 85 -1.37 -5.09 -14.22
C ASP A 85 -0.03 -4.38 -14.51
N GLU A 86 -0.04 -3.05 -14.75
CA GLU A 86 1.15 -2.25 -15.02
C GLU A 86 1.44 -1.28 -13.85
N ALA A 87 0.89 -0.08 -13.85
CA ALA A 87 1.25 0.94 -12.88
C ALA A 87 0.06 1.52 -12.11
N VAL A 88 0.23 1.69 -10.80
CA VAL A 88 -0.65 2.52 -9.97
C VAL A 88 0.03 3.84 -9.67
N THR A 89 -0.60 4.96 -10.07
CA THR A 89 -0.11 6.32 -9.81
C THR A 89 -1.11 7.09 -8.97
N ILE A 90 -0.73 7.57 -7.79
CA ILE A 90 -1.58 8.37 -6.90
C ILE A 90 -0.91 9.72 -6.66
N THR A 91 -1.56 10.79 -7.14
CA THR A 91 -1.04 12.16 -6.98
C THR A 91 -1.85 13.01 -6.00
N ASP A 92 -3.10 12.64 -5.74
CA ASP A 92 -4.01 13.28 -4.79
C ASP A 92 -5.25 12.39 -4.57
N GLY A 93 -6.11 12.74 -3.62
CA GLY A 93 -7.35 12.04 -3.28
C GLY A 93 -7.30 11.40 -1.89
N THR A 94 -8.40 10.77 -1.54
CA THR A 94 -8.53 10.01 -0.28
C THR A 94 -8.98 8.59 -0.59
N LEU A 95 -8.16 7.63 -0.21
CA LEU A 95 -8.45 6.20 -0.30
C LEU A 95 -8.51 5.62 1.11
N GLU A 96 -9.72 5.25 1.55
CA GLU A 96 -9.97 4.51 2.78
C GLU A 96 -10.31 3.06 2.41
N ILE A 97 -9.33 2.17 2.48
CA ILE A 97 -9.45 0.75 2.19
C ILE A 97 -9.50 0.01 3.52
N SER A 98 -10.71 -0.29 3.97
CA SER A 98 -10.96 -0.80 5.33
C SER A 98 -10.97 -2.32 5.43
N GLN A 99 -10.95 -3.02 4.30
CA GLN A 99 -10.77 -4.47 4.17
C GLN A 99 -10.37 -4.78 2.73
N CYS A 100 -9.32 -5.58 2.56
CA CYS A 100 -8.87 -6.12 1.27
C CYS A 100 -7.97 -7.35 1.50
N TYR A 101 -7.59 -8.02 0.42
CA TYR A 101 -6.49 -8.99 0.43
C TYR A 101 -5.19 -8.19 0.38
N GLU A 102 -4.85 -7.54 -0.73
CA GLU A 102 -3.80 -6.54 -0.82
C GLU A 102 -4.38 -5.12 -0.92
N GLY A 103 -3.66 -4.15 -0.37
CA GLY A 103 -4.14 -2.77 -0.36
C GLY A 103 -4.09 -2.13 -1.73
N ILE A 104 -2.89 -2.01 -2.27
CA ILE A 104 -2.60 -1.48 -3.60
C ILE A 104 -1.57 -2.39 -4.26
N GLU A 105 -1.93 -2.98 -5.39
CA GLU A 105 -1.08 -3.85 -6.17
C GLU A 105 -0.80 -3.27 -7.57
N GLY A 106 0.42 -3.51 -8.07
CA GLY A 106 0.82 -3.18 -9.44
C GLY A 106 2.26 -3.58 -9.72
N GLN A 107 2.68 -3.55 -10.99
CA GLN A 107 4.10 -3.72 -11.31
C GLN A 107 4.92 -2.57 -10.73
N THR A 108 4.40 -1.33 -10.86
CA THR A 108 4.99 -0.17 -10.19
C THR A 108 3.93 0.62 -9.43
N ILE A 109 4.33 1.19 -8.28
CA ILE A 109 3.46 2.02 -7.45
C ILE A 109 4.16 3.36 -7.22
N ASP A 110 3.55 4.45 -7.74
CA ASP A 110 4.03 5.81 -7.59
C ASP A 110 3.06 6.66 -6.77
N ILE A 111 3.44 7.06 -5.55
CA ILE A 111 2.62 7.90 -4.67
C ILE A 111 3.33 9.24 -4.44
N SER A 112 2.71 10.32 -4.92
CA SER A 112 3.24 11.67 -4.74
C SER A 112 2.33 12.59 -3.92
N GLY A 113 1.15 12.12 -3.53
CA GLY A 113 0.19 12.89 -2.73
C GLY A 113 -0.99 12.04 -2.28
N GLY A 114 -2.00 12.70 -1.70
CA GLY A 114 -3.21 12.06 -1.21
C GLY A 114 -3.13 11.58 0.25
N THR A 115 -4.25 11.05 0.71
CA THR A 115 -4.40 10.38 2.02
C THR A 115 -4.84 8.94 1.78
N ILE A 116 -4.05 7.99 2.23
CA ILE A 116 -4.24 6.57 1.96
C ILE A 116 -4.22 5.85 3.30
N ASP A 117 -5.33 5.22 3.65
CA ASP A 117 -5.48 4.38 4.84
C ASP A 117 -5.86 2.97 4.38
N ILE A 118 -5.06 1.96 4.74
CA ILE A 118 -5.18 0.57 4.29
C ILE A 118 -5.27 -0.37 5.49
N VAL A 119 -6.23 -1.30 5.45
CA VAL A 119 -6.29 -2.48 6.31
C VAL A 119 -6.36 -3.71 5.41
N SER A 120 -5.27 -4.47 5.32
CA SER A 120 -5.14 -5.65 4.47
C SER A 120 -4.95 -6.94 5.24
N SER A 121 -5.42 -8.04 4.66
CA SER A 121 -5.22 -9.39 5.19
C SER A 121 -3.91 -10.02 4.70
N ASP A 122 -3.32 -9.48 3.68
CA ASP A 122 -1.97 -9.73 3.18
C ASP A 122 -1.21 -8.40 3.11
N ASP A 123 -0.64 -8.00 1.97
CA ASP A 123 0.25 -6.86 1.88
C ASP A 123 -0.47 -5.50 1.82
N GLY A 124 0.21 -4.47 2.32
CA GLY A 124 -0.32 -3.10 2.25
C GLY A 124 -0.13 -2.46 0.89
N LEU A 125 1.12 -2.36 0.44
CA LEU A 125 1.51 -2.00 -0.93
C LEU A 125 2.32 -3.16 -1.49
N ASN A 126 1.93 -3.68 -2.65
CA ASN A 126 2.61 -4.79 -3.30
C ASN A 126 3.03 -4.43 -4.74
N ALA A 127 4.33 -4.28 -4.99
CA ALA A 127 4.87 -4.11 -6.34
C ALA A 127 5.42 -5.45 -6.85
N ALA A 128 4.53 -6.37 -7.17
CA ALA A 128 4.87 -7.72 -7.62
C ALA A 128 4.87 -7.87 -9.15
N GLY A 129 4.10 -7.06 -9.84
CA GLY A 129 3.92 -7.09 -11.30
C GLY A 129 3.24 -8.34 -11.84
N GLY A 130 2.40 -8.17 -12.80
CA GLY A 130 1.77 -9.25 -13.51
C GLY A 130 0.26 -9.32 -13.36
N THR A 131 -0.33 -10.27 -14.02
CA THR A 131 -1.75 -10.56 -13.93
C THR A 131 -2.09 -11.11 -12.55
N ASP A 132 -3.20 -10.62 -12.00
CA ASP A 132 -3.90 -11.10 -10.82
C ASP A 132 -3.70 -12.62 -10.60
N GLN A 133 -2.77 -12.95 -9.74
CA GLN A 133 -2.52 -14.31 -9.27
C GLN A 133 -2.62 -14.31 -7.76
N SER A 134 -3.84 -14.24 -7.26
CA SER A 134 -4.15 -14.48 -5.87
C SER A 134 -3.56 -15.83 -5.44
N GLY A 135 -2.45 -15.80 -4.75
CA GLY A 135 -1.91 -16.97 -4.09
C GLY A 135 -0.46 -17.30 -4.37
N PHE A 136 0.27 -17.33 -3.29
CA PHE A 136 1.57 -17.96 -3.05
C PHE A 136 2.64 -17.83 -4.15
N GLY A 137 3.44 -16.77 -4.06
CA GLY A 137 4.84 -16.82 -4.48
C GLY A 137 5.11 -17.12 -5.94
N GLY A 138 4.35 -16.58 -6.85
CA GLY A 138 4.72 -16.55 -8.24
C GLY A 138 5.69 -15.42 -8.49
N ARG A 139 7.01 -15.68 -8.56
CA ARG A 139 7.91 -14.75 -9.22
C ARG A 139 7.38 -14.53 -10.63
N GLY A 140 6.78 -13.35 -10.84
CA GLY A 140 6.46 -12.87 -12.17
C GLY A 140 7.71 -12.77 -13.05
N PRO A 141 7.57 -12.59 -14.37
CA PRO A 141 8.70 -12.42 -15.26
C PRO A 141 9.42 -11.10 -14.91
N ASP A 142 10.70 -11.22 -14.56
CA ASP A 142 11.66 -10.13 -14.29
C ASP A 142 11.25 -9.08 -13.25
N SER A 143 11.53 -9.36 -11.99
CA SER A 143 11.47 -8.42 -10.86
C SER A 143 12.28 -7.11 -11.06
N SER A 144 13.07 -7.01 -12.11
CA SER A 144 13.88 -5.83 -12.43
C SER A 144 13.06 -4.58 -12.80
N ASP A 145 11.79 -4.75 -13.15
CA ASP A 145 10.91 -3.65 -13.57
C ASP A 145 9.86 -3.30 -12.51
N CYS A 146 9.86 -3.99 -11.36
CA CYS A 146 9.00 -3.69 -10.23
C CYS A 146 9.59 -2.57 -9.35
N GLY A 147 8.75 -1.80 -8.69
CA GLY A 147 9.22 -0.81 -7.75
C GLY A 147 8.17 0.07 -7.14
N ILE A 148 8.48 0.58 -5.95
CA ILE A 148 7.63 1.51 -5.21
C ILE A 148 8.37 2.83 -5.03
N THR A 149 7.74 3.93 -5.47
CA THR A 149 8.24 5.29 -5.27
C THR A 149 7.24 6.11 -4.47
N ILE A 150 7.65 6.61 -3.31
CA ILE A 150 6.85 7.50 -2.47
C ILE A 150 7.56 8.85 -2.34
N SER A 151 6.94 9.89 -2.89
CA SER A 151 7.48 11.26 -2.85
C SER A 151 6.60 12.25 -2.08
N GLY A 152 5.42 11.82 -1.62
CA GLY A 152 4.47 12.64 -0.88
C GLY A 152 3.29 11.85 -0.35
N GLY A 153 2.31 12.55 0.19
CA GLY A 153 1.09 11.97 0.76
C GLY A 153 1.19 11.58 2.23
N THR A 154 0.06 11.17 2.79
CA THR A 154 -0.04 10.57 4.12
C THR A 154 -0.56 9.15 3.96
N ILE A 155 0.26 8.18 4.33
CA ILE A 155 0.01 6.76 4.10
C ILE A 155 0.00 6.05 5.45
N ARG A 156 -1.09 5.36 5.77
CA ARG A 156 -1.24 4.49 6.93
C ARG A 156 -1.60 3.10 6.48
N ILE A 157 -0.86 2.13 6.97
CA ILE A 157 -1.02 0.73 6.62
C ILE A 157 -1.17 -0.11 7.88
N ASP A 158 -2.15 -0.99 7.89
CA ASP A 158 -2.32 -2.08 8.85
C ASP A 158 -2.42 -3.39 8.07
N ALA A 159 -1.26 -4.01 7.78
CA ALA A 159 -1.12 -5.19 6.94
C ALA A 159 -0.83 -6.44 7.76
N SER A 160 -1.39 -7.59 7.37
CA SER A 160 -1.10 -8.87 8.03
C SER A 160 0.05 -9.63 7.36
N GLY A 161 0.29 -9.41 6.07
CA GLY A 161 1.50 -9.70 5.32
C GLY A 161 2.51 -8.55 5.42
N ASP A 162 3.26 -8.30 4.35
CA ASP A 162 4.22 -7.20 4.33
C ASP A 162 3.54 -5.82 4.34
N GLY A 163 4.12 -4.89 5.08
CA GLY A 163 3.57 -3.53 5.09
C GLY A 163 3.74 -2.85 3.75
N ILE A 164 4.95 -2.88 3.24
CA ILE A 164 5.34 -2.42 1.90
C ILE A 164 6.23 -3.51 1.31
N ASP A 165 5.76 -4.19 0.27
CA ASP A 165 6.50 -5.18 -0.50
C ASP A 165 6.86 -4.66 -1.88
N SER A 166 8.13 -4.73 -2.23
CA SER A 166 8.63 -4.40 -3.55
C SER A 166 9.52 -5.50 -4.08
N ASN A 167 9.05 -6.24 -5.08
CA ASN A 167 9.90 -7.20 -5.79
C ASN A 167 11.05 -6.53 -6.57
N GLY A 168 11.23 -5.22 -6.40
CA GLY A 168 12.29 -4.40 -6.98
C GLY A 168 12.84 -3.37 -6.00
N ASP A 169 12.86 -2.11 -6.42
CA ASP A 169 13.35 -1.00 -5.60
C ASP A 169 12.25 -0.36 -4.75
N LEU A 170 12.59 0.08 -3.55
CA LEU A 170 11.76 0.94 -2.69
C LEU A 170 12.42 2.32 -2.54
N ASN A 171 11.82 3.37 -3.09
CA ASN A 171 12.34 4.72 -3.04
C ASN A 171 11.43 5.68 -2.30
N VAL A 172 11.89 6.24 -1.18
CA VAL A 172 11.14 7.23 -0.38
C VAL A 172 11.87 8.56 -0.41
N SER A 173 11.21 9.58 -0.95
CA SER A 173 11.77 10.94 -1.01
C SER A 173 10.90 12.00 -0.30
N GLY A 174 9.72 11.61 0.19
CA GLY A 174 8.79 12.50 0.88
C GLY A 174 7.62 11.73 1.49
N GLY A 175 6.65 12.46 2.02
CA GLY A 175 5.43 11.91 2.62
C GLY A 175 5.57 11.57 4.11
N GLU A 176 4.44 11.16 4.68
CA GLU A 176 4.31 10.64 6.03
C GLU A 176 3.79 9.19 5.96
N ILE A 177 4.63 8.22 6.30
CA ILE A 177 4.38 6.80 6.12
C ILE A 177 4.41 6.12 7.48
N TYR A 178 3.29 5.51 7.86
CA TYR A 178 3.09 4.81 9.12
C TYR A 178 2.60 3.39 8.86
N VAL A 179 3.38 2.40 9.24
CA VAL A 179 3.08 0.99 8.98
C VAL A 179 2.92 0.22 10.29
N SER A 180 1.76 -0.42 10.44
CA SER A 180 1.55 -1.55 11.34
C SER A 180 1.64 -2.82 10.51
N GLY A 181 2.80 -3.40 10.46
CA GLY A 181 3.08 -4.58 9.64
C GLY A 181 2.73 -5.90 10.33
N PRO A 182 3.31 -6.99 9.87
CA PRO A 182 2.94 -8.34 10.28
C PRO A 182 3.22 -8.64 11.75
N MET A 183 2.51 -9.62 12.28
CA MET A 183 2.77 -10.29 13.55
C MET A 183 3.36 -11.69 13.33
N SER A 184 3.96 -11.95 12.18
CA SER A 184 4.68 -13.16 11.81
C SER A 184 6.16 -12.86 11.58
N ASP A 185 7.01 -13.88 11.71
CA ASP A 185 8.45 -13.75 11.38
C ASP A 185 8.73 -14.16 9.92
N GLY A 186 7.69 -14.42 9.12
CA GLY A 186 7.77 -14.75 7.70
C GLY A 186 7.66 -13.55 6.77
N ASP A 187 7.19 -12.42 7.32
CA ASP A 187 6.91 -11.19 6.61
C ASP A 187 7.55 -10.00 7.34
N SER A 188 7.52 -8.80 6.78
CA SER A 188 8.15 -7.63 7.36
C SER A 188 7.34 -6.32 7.17
N ALA A 189 7.64 -5.29 7.96
CA ALA A 189 6.98 -3.99 7.76
C ALA A 189 7.46 -3.29 6.49
N LEU A 190 8.68 -3.59 6.03
CA LEU A 190 9.26 -3.18 4.76
C LEU A 190 9.98 -4.38 4.17
N ASP A 191 9.58 -4.83 2.99
CA ASP A 191 10.28 -5.82 2.19
C ASP A 191 10.65 -5.26 0.81
N TYR A 192 11.80 -5.68 0.30
CA TYR A 192 12.27 -5.30 -1.03
C TYR A 192 13.36 -6.26 -1.53
N ASP A 193 13.28 -6.62 -2.80
CA ASP A 193 14.21 -7.58 -3.41
C ASP A 193 15.51 -6.96 -3.91
N SER A 194 15.53 -5.65 -4.23
CA SER A 194 16.67 -4.96 -4.85
C SER A 194 17.29 -3.92 -3.91
N THR A 195 16.90 -2.66 -4.00
CA THR A 195 17.42 -1.59 -3.15
C THR A 195 16.31 -0.79 -2.46
N ALA A 196 16.56 -0.34 -1.23
CA ALA A 196 15.70 0.63 -0.58
C ALA A 196 16.46 1.91 -0.25
N THR A 197 15.94 3.05 -0.69
CA THR A 197 16.52 4.36 -0.40
C THR A 197 15.52 5.29 0.27
N VAL A 198 16.00 6.06 1.25
CA VAL A 198 15.25 7.17 1.83
C VAL A 198 16.06 8.46 1.73
N THR A 199 15.45 9.47 1.10
CA THR A 199 16.08 10.78 0.88
C THR A 199 15.28 11.92 1.51
N GLY A 200 14.06 11.65 1.98
CA GLY A 200 13.17 12.59 2.63
C GLY A 200 11.93 11.91 3.20
N GLY A 201 11.07 12.70 3.85
CA GLY A 201 9.83 12.20 4.45
C GLY A 201 9.98 11.65 5.87
N THR A 202 8.88 11.18 6.42
CA THR A 202 8.80 10.51 7.72
C THR A 202 8.32 9.08 7.50
N VAL A 203 9.11 8.11 7.94
CA VAL A 203 8.75 6.69 7.92
C VAL A 203 8.84 6.14 9.33
N VAL A 204 7.75 5.53 9.82
CA VAL A 204 7.72 4.74 11.05
C VAL A 204 7.04 3.42 10.72
N ALA A 205 7.82 2.38 10.53
CA ALA A 205 7.33 1.06 10.15
C ALA A 205 7.60 0.05 11.27
N ALA A 206 6.53 -0.48 11.84
CA ALA A 206 6.56 -1.41 12.97
C ALA A 206 6.04 -2.77 12.54
N GLY A 207 6.71 -3.85 12.93
CA GLY A 207 6.32 -5.23 12.64
C GLY A 207 7.12 -6.22 13.46
N TYR A 208 7.11 -7.49 13.08
CA TYR A 208 7.97 -8.49 13.70
C TYR A 208 9.36 -8.48 13.08
N SER A 209 10.33 -9.01 13.80
CA SER A 209 11.77 -8.84 13.48
C SER A 209 12.35 -9.94 12.59
N GLY A 210 11.59 -10.98 12.25
CA GLY A 210 12.13 -12.15 11.53
C GLY A 210 12.72 -11.82 10.15
N MET A 211 12.01 -11.02 9.37
CA MET A 211 12.42 -10.56 8.03
C MET A 211 12.75 -9.06 7.98
N ALA A 212 12.90 -8.39 9.14
CA ALA A 212 13.02 -6.94 9.20
C ALA A 212 14.20 -6.39 8.39
N GLN A 213 13.91 -5.48 7.48
CA GLN A 213 14.85 -4.78 6.64
C GLN A 213 14.91 -3.29 6.99
N ASN A 214 16.07 -2.64 6.76
CA ASN A 214 16.27 -1.20 6.90
C ASN A 214 16.57 -0.59 5.54
N PHE A 215 16.47 0.72 5.40
CA PHE A 215 16.93 1.41 4.20
C PHE A 215 18.44 1.24 3.98
N GLY A 216 18.82 1.16 2.72
CA GLY A 216 20.20 0.93 2.29
C GLY A 216 21.13 2.14 2.43
N SER A 217 22.42 1.89 2.24
CA SER A 217 23.50 2.88 2.40
C SER A 217 23.47 4.04 1.40
N ASP A 218 22.72 3.90 0.31
CA ASP A 218 22.60 4.95 -0.74
C ASP A 218 21.57 6.02 -0.35
N SER A 219 20.92 5.85 0.82
CA SER A 219 20.04 6.84 1.42
C SER A 219 20.81 8.11 1.83
N THR A 220 20.22 9.28 1.62
CA THR A 220 20.78 10.55 2.10
C THR A 220 20.13 11.05 3.39
N GLN A 221 19.04 10.43 3.81
CA GLN A 221 18.43 10.60 5.12
C GLN A 221 18.76 9.37 5.98
N GLY A 222 19.11 9.60 7.25
CA GLY A 222 19.41 8.50 8.17
C GLY A 222 18.18 7.66 8.49
N SER A 223 18.38 6.36 8.67
CA SER A 223 17.37 5.43 9.15
C SER A 223 17.90 4.55 10.28
N ILE A 224 17.02 4.14 11.19
CA ILE A 224 17.35 3.31 12.34
C ILE A 224 16.40 2.13 12.37
N LEU A 225 16.94 0.92 12.42
CA LEU A 225 16.21 -0.30 12.73
C LEU A 225 16.45 -0.66 14.19
N LEU A 226 15.38 -0.75 14.97
CA LEU A 226 15.39 -1.09 16.38
C LEU A 226 14.63 -2.39 16.62
N THR A 227 15.19 -3.30 17.41
CA THR A 227 14.52 -4.53 17.82
C THR A 227 14.21 -4.50 19.31
N CYS A 228 13.04 -4.98 19.70
CA CYS A 228 12.59 -5.11 21.07
C CYS A 228 12.91 -6.52 21.61
N GLN A 229 13.22 -6.63 22.90
CA GLN A 229 13.43 -7.95 23.53
C GLN A 229 12.14 -8.76 23.67
N SER A 230 11.00 -8.10 23.63
CA SER A 230 9.66 -8.69 23.67
C SER A 230 8.71 -7.84 22.87
N ALA A 231 7.61 -8.43 22.40
CA ALA A 231 6.58 -7.70 21.68
C ALA A 231 6.02 -6.54 22.52
N SER A 232 5.81 -5.41 21.87
CA SER A 232 5.28 -4.16 22.44
C SER A 232 4.03 -3.71 21.69
N THR A 233 3.14 -3.03 22.38
CA THR A 233 1.99 -2.31 21.81
C THR A 233 2.04 -0.82 22.13
N GLU A 234 3.17 -0.37 22.68
CA GLU A 234 3.34 1.01 23.12
C GLU A 234 3.50 1.97 21.94
N THR A 235 3.14 3.23 22.19
CA THR A 235 3.36 4.31 21.21
C THR A 235 4.84 4.50 20.96
N ILE A 236 5.23 4.45 19.70
CA ILE A 236 6.58 4.79 19.23
C ILE A 236 6.68 6.31 19.21
N ARG A 237 7.68 6.84 19.91
CA ARG A 237 7.92 8.29 19.96
C ARG A 237 9.38 8.60 19.72
N VAL A 238 9.63 9.42 18.70
CA VAL A 238 10.97 9.94 18.40
C VAL A 238 11.06 11.37 18.94
N THR A 239 12.07 11.65 19.75
CA THR A 239 12.26 12.96 20.34
C THR A 239 13.67 13.48 20.08
N ASP A 240 13.81 14.79 20.03
CA ASP A 240 15.12 15.43 20.06
C ASP A 240 15.74 15.40 21.49
N ALA A 241 16.96 15.87 21.61
CA ALA A 241 17.66 15.93 22.90
C ALA A 241 17.00 16.87 23.93
N SER A 242 16.09 17.74 23.50
CA SER A 242 15.32 18.65 24.36
C SER A 242 13.98 18.07 24.79
N GLY A 243 13.62 16.88 24.26
CA GLY A 243 12.36 16.18 24.53
C GLY A 243 11.20 16.62 23.62
N ASN A 244 11.45 17.41 22.56
CA ASN A 244 10.42 17.72 21.59
C ASN A 244 10.12 16.49 20.72
N VAL A 245 8.82 16.20 20.53
CA VAL A 245 8.38 15.08 19.68
C VAL A 245 8.62 15.44 18.22
N LEU A 246 9.34 14.59 17.51
CA LEU A 246 9.64 14.72 16.07
C LEU A 246 8.78 13.80 15.22
N ALA A 247 8.43 12.62 15.74
CA ALA A 247 7.46 11.71 15.17
C ALA A 247 6.80 10.89 16.29
N GLU A 248 5.53 10.55 16.10
CA GLU A 248 4.76 9.73 17.03
C GLU A 248 3.81 8.84 16.25
N PHE A 249 3.81 7.55 16.58
CA PHE A 249 2.93 6.55 15.97
C PHE A 249 2.56 5.47 16.97
N THR A 250 1.29 5.13 17.04
CA THR A 250 0.81 3.97 17.79
C THR A 250 0.39 2.90 16.82
N PRO A 251 1.19 1.82 16.64
CA PRO A 251 0.82 0.71 15.79
C PRO A 251 -0.50 0.05 16.22
N ALA A 252 -1.28 -0.41 15.27
CA ALA A 252 -2.54 -1.11 15.53
C ALA A 252 -2.30 -2.50 16.15
N LYS A 253 -1.11 -3.07 15.92
CA LYS A 253 -0.72 -4.43 16.34
C LYS A 253 0.54 -4.41 17.18
N ALA A 254 0.82 -5.54 17.85
CA ALA A 254 2.07 -5.74 18.57
C ALA A 254 3.26 -5.85 17.59
N TYR A 255 4.39 -5.30 17.99
CA TYR A 255 5.61 -5.28 17.18
C TYR A 255 6.84 -5.68 18.00
N THR A 256 7.84 -6.25 17.35
CA THR A 256 9.17 -6.56 17.92
C THR A 256 10.29 -5.80 17.20
N CYS A 257 9.96 -5.08 16.13
CA CYS A 257 10.90 -4.29 15.36
C CYS A 257 10.25 -2.97 14.91
N VAL A 258 11.06 -1.93 14.78
CA VAL A 258 10.66 -0.64 14.24
C VAL A 258 11.76 -0.10 13.35
N VAL A 259 11.41 0.29 12.13
CA VAL A 259 12.24 1.12 11.25
C VAL A 259 11.76 2.56 11.34
N VAL A 260 12.68 3.47 11.63
CA VAL A 260 12.40 4.90 11.71
C VAL A 260 13.34 5.66 10.80
N SER A 261 12.77 6.51 9.95
CA SER A 261 13.52 7.54 9.21
C SER A 261 12.72 8.84 9.23
N ILE A 262 13.37 9.91 9.65
CA ILE A 262 12.76 11.25 9.73
C ILE A 262 13.78 12.31 9.28
N PRO A 263 13.34 13.50 8.81
CA PRO A 263 14.24 14.53 8.31
C PRO A 263 15.30 15.02 9.32
N ALA A 264 15.07 14.79 10.61
CA ALA A 264 16.02 15.16 11.66
C ALA A 264 17.16 14.13 11.86
N LEU A 265 17.06 12.93 11.26
CA LEU A 265 18.14 11.95 11.25
C LEU A 265 19.09 12.28 10.09
N ALA A 266 20.07 13.13 10.33
CA ALA A 266 21.14 13.35 9.38
C ALA A 266 22.06 12.12 9.31
N GLN A 267 22.58 11.82 8.10
CA GLN A 267 23.69 10.87 7.95
C GLN A 267 24.99 11.44 8.51
#